data_589400397f0965d456a2cb1f91de76e5
#
_entry.id   589400397f0965d456a2cb1f91de76e5
#
_cell.length_a   1.000
_cell.length_b   1.000
_cell.length_c   1.000
_cell.angle_alpha   90.00
_cell.angle_beta   90.00
_cell.angle_gamma   90.00
#
_symmetry.space_group_name_H-M   'P 1'
#
loop_
_entity.id
_entity.type
_entity.pdbx_description
1 polymer ?
#
loop_
_entity_poly.entity_id
_entity_poly.type
_entity_poly.pdbx_seq_one_letter_code
_entity_poly.pdbx_strand_id
1 'polypeptide(L)'
;MCSQYSVIQGTVTLGSYRDQNEGVTSFVNRLYVKLLDRQGEDEGIENWCRTILTKADTTENVAHGFVFSQEFLNKNTSNEEFVKIMYRTFLDREYDQAGLNDWVGQLNSGVGREQVFHGFAGSTEFHNLMAEYGVD
;
A
#
# COMPACT_ATOMS: atom_id res chain seq x y z
N MET A 1 8.17 24.01 26.21
CA MET A 1 7.34 24.05 25.73
C MET A 1 6.87 23.78 25.18
N CYS A 2 7.47 23.70 25.63
CA CYS A 2 6.69 23.56 25.00
C CYS A 2 6.43 23.25 24.55
N SER A 3 6.81 23.12 24.91
CA SER A 3 6.12 22.93 24.34
C SER A 3 5.80 22.71 23.73
N GLN A 4 6.05 22.57 23.75
CA GLN A 4 5.37 22.43 23.06
C GLN A 4 4.84 22.30 22.43
N TYR A 5 5.04 22.27 22.49
CA TYR A 5 4.16 22.20 21.82
C TYR A 5 3.41 22.55 21.58
N SER A 6 3.31 22.86 21.72
CA SER A 6 2.35 23.22 21.53
C SER A 6 1.85 23.62 21.39
N VAL A 7 1.87 23.97 21.47
CA VAL A 7 1.11 24.43 21.43
C VAL A 7 0.46 24.82 21.06
N ILE A 8 0.57 25.14 21.07
CA ILE A 8 -0.31 25.32 20.89
C ILE A 8 -0.92 25.73 20.35
N GLN A 9 -0.89 26.17 20.20
CA GLN A 9 -1.66 26.04 19.78
C GLN A 9 -2.05 25.95 18.82
N GLY A 10 -1.86 26.64 18.56
CA GLY A 10 -1.98 26.03 17.29
C GLY A 10 -1.99 24.57 17.48
N THR A 11 -2.90 24.10 17.34
CA THR A 11 -3.09 22.77 17.58
C THR A 11 -2.28 21.96 16.68
N VAL A 12 -1.12 21.79 17.03
CA VAL A 12 -0.36 20.78 16.42
C VAL A 12 -0.98 19.48 16.83
N THR A 13 -1.53 18.80 15.92
CA THR A 13 -1.98 17.49 16.19
C THR A 13 -0.78 16.60 16.16
N LEU A 14 -0.06 16.59 17.21
CA LEU A 14 1.09 15.72 17.35
C LEU A 14 0.68 14.24 17.31
N GLY A 15 -0.60 13.97 17.44
CA GLY A 15 -1.09 12.61 17.38
C GLY A 15 -1.50 12.14 16.01
N SER A 16 -1.41 12.99 14.98
CA SER A 16 -1.85 12.57 13.66
C SER A 16 -0.96 11.46 13.10
N TYR A 17 -1.56 10.33 12.80
CA TYR A 17 -0.82 9.17 12.32
C TYR A 17 -0.27 9.38 10.92
N ARG A 18 -0.96 10.15 10.09
CA ARG A 18 -0.49 10.41 8.74
C ARG A 18 0.81 11.23 8.73
N ASP A 19 1.13 11.89 9.83
CA ASP A 19 2.33 12.73 9.93
C ASP A 19 3.46 12.06 10.70
N GLN A 20 3.24 10.86 11.23
CA GLN A 20 4.23 10.21 12.09
C GLN A 20 5.28 9.41 11.34
N ASN A 21 4.95 8.90 10.16
CA ASN A 21 5.85 8.01 9.44
C ASN A 21 5.66 8.24 7.95
N GLU A 22 6.63 8.94 7.36
CA GLU A 22 6.55 9.33 5.96
C GLU A 22 6.46 8.11 5.02
N GLY A 23 7.18 7.04 5.35
CA GLY A 23 7.17 5.84 4.53
C GLY A 23 5.81 5.15 4.54
N VAL A 24 5.20 5.04 5.72
CA VAL A 24 3.88 4.43 5.84
C VAL A 24 2.84 5.28 5.10
N THR A 25 2.90 6.60 5.27
CA THR A 25 1.96 7.49 4.57
C THR A 25 2.14 7.39 3.06
N SER A 26 3.38 7.30 2.60
CA SER A 26 3.67 7.11 1.18
C SER A 26 3.07 5.80 0.67
N PHE A 27 3.19 4.73 1.45
CA PHE A 27 2.61 3.44 1.07
C PHE A 27 1.09 3.51 0.99
N VAL A 28 0.44 4.13 1.98
CA VAL A 28 -1.01 4.29 1.97
C VAL A 28 -1.45 5.11 0.76
N ASN A 29 -0.71 6.19 0.46
CA ASN A 29 -1.00 6.99 -0.74
C ASN A 29 -0.87 6.16 -2.01
N ARG A 30 0.13 5.27 -2.10
CA ARG A 30 0.27 4.41 -3.27
C ARG A 30 -0.93 3.47 -3.42
N LEU A 31 -1.47 2.97 -2.31
CA LEU A 31 -2.66 2.13 -2.38
C LEU A 31 -3.81 2.88 -3.05
N TYR A 32 -4.02 4.15 -2.68
CA TYR A 32 -5.07 4.94 -3.31
C TYR A 32 -4.74 5.28 -4.76
N VAL A 33 -3.56 5.84 -5.00
CA VAL A 33 -3.23 6.39 -6.31
C VAL A 33 -3.00 5.28 -7.35
N LYS A 34 -2.25 4.25 -6.99
CA LYS A 34 -1.88 3.20 -7.96
C LYS A 34 -3.01 2.21 -8.19
N LEU A 35 -3.80 1.92 -7.16
CA LEU A 35 -4.89 0.96 -7.29
C LEU A 35 -6.19 1.64 -7.70
N LEU A 36 -6.50 2.78 -7.10
CA LEU A 36 -7.82 3.39 -7.26
C LEU A 36 -7.81 4.63 -8.14
N ASP A 37 -6.64 5.06 -8.61
CA ASP A 37 -6.47 6.22 -9.50
C ASP A 37 -7.05 7.50 -8.91
N ARG A 38 -6.94 7.67 -7.60
CA ARG A 38 -7.43 8.88 -6.94
C ARG A 38 -6.67 9.11 -5.64
N GLN A 39 -6.76 10.33 -5.13
CA GLN A 39 -6.21 10.65 -3.83
C GLN A 39 -7.14 10.07 -2.77
N GLY A 40 -6.57 9.67 -1.64
CA GLY A 40 -7.37 9.29 -0.49
C GLY A 40 -7.88 10.51 0.24
N GLU A 41 -9.01 10.36 0.92
CA GLU A 41 -9.50 11.40 1.81
C GLU A 41 -8.58 11.49 3.02
N ASP A 42 -8.46 12.68 3.59
CA ASP A 42 -7.59 12.88 4.75
C ASP A 42 -7.94 11.92 5.88
N GLU A 43 -9.22 11.72 6.15
CA GLU A 43 -9.67 10.82 7.20
C GLU A 43 -9.31 9.37 6.88
N GLY A 44 -9.45 8.97 5.63
CA GLY A 44 -9.10 7.61 5.22
C GLY A 44 -7.61 7.34 5.36
N ILE A 45 -6.78 8.29 4.93
CA ILE A 45 -5.34 8.17 5.05
C ILE A 45 -4.94 8.09 6.52
N GLU A 46 -5.52 8.95 7.36
CA GLU A 46 -5.26 8.94 8.80
C GLU A 46 -5.62 7.58 9.42
N ASN A 47 -6.77 7.04 9.07
CA ASN A 47 -7.24 5.78 9.62
C ASN A 47 -6.35 4.60 9.21
N TRP A 48 -5.92 4.55 7.95
CA TRP A 48 -5.06 3.47 7.50
C TRP A 48 -3.67 3.58 8.10
N CYS A 49 -3.13 4.79 8.21
CA CYS A 49 -1.85 5.00 8.87
C CYS A 49 -1.92 4.56 10.33
N ARG A 50 -3.01 4.91 11.03
CA ARG A 50 -3.20 4.49 12.40
C ARG A 50 -3.25 2.96 12.50
N THR A 51 -4.00 2.34 11.61
CA THR A 51 -4.16 0.88 11.60
C THR A 51 -2.81 0.18 11.48
N ILE A 52 -1.98 0.67 10.58
CA ILE A 52 -0.66 0.07 10.35
C ILE A 52 0.29 0.38 11.51
N LEU A 53 0.35 1.64 11.94
CA LEU A 53 1.32 2.06 12.95
C LEU A 53 1.01 1.51 14.33
N THR A 54 -0.27 1.31 14.66
CA THR A 54 -0.65 0.71 15.93
C THR A 54 -0.67 -0.82 15.87
N LYS A 55 -0.40 -1.36 14.68
CA LYS A 55 -0.42 -2.81 14.44
C LYS A 55 -1.80 -3.43 14.70
N ALA A 56 -2.85 -2.63 14.53
CA ALA A 56 -4.22 -3.15 14.59
C ALA A 56 -4.46 -4.15 13.47
N ASP A 57 -3.77 -3.96 12.34
CA ASP A 57 -3.78 -4.92 11.25
C ASP A 57 -2.43 -4.85 10.53
N THR A 58 -2.15 -5.84 9.70
CA THR A 58 -0.89 -5.92 8.97
C THR A 58 -0.96 -5.09 7.69
N THR A 59 0.21 -4.70 7.18
CA THR A 59 0.28 -4.03 5.88
C THR A 59 -0.31 -4.90 4.78
N GLU A 60 -0.09 -6.21 4.87
CA GLU A 60 -0.62 -7.13 3.86
C GLU A 60 -2.15 -7.16 3.88
N ASN A 61 -2.76 -7.23 5.07
CA ASN A 61 -4.22 -7.26 5.16
C ASN A 61 -4.85 -5.95 4.72
N VAL A 62 -4.23 -4.82 5.07
CA VAL A 62 -4.71 -3.51 4.60
C VAL A 62 -4.66 -3.46 3.08
N ALA A 63 -3.54 -3.88 2.51
CA ALA A 63 -3.37 -3.88 1.05
C ALA A 63 -4.37 -4.82 0.37
N HIS A 64 -4.63 -5.98 0.98
CA HIS A 64 -5.60 -6.93 0.45
C HIS A 64 -6.98 -6.28 0.31
N GLY A 65 -7.36 -5.49 1.31
CA GLY A 65 -8.64 -4.78 1.26
C GLY A 65 -8.74 -3.83 0.09
N PHE A 66 -7.64 -3.22 -0.33
CA PHE A 66 -7.62 -2.34 -1.49
C PHE A 66 -7.63 -3.12 -2.81
N VAL A 67 -6.78 -4.15 -2.92
CA VAL A 67 -6.62 -4.90 -4.18
C VAL A 67 -7.89 -5.67 -4.54
N PHE A 68 -8.63 -6.13 -3.53
CA PHE A 68 -9.85 -6.89 -3.76
C PHE A 68 -11.09 -6.10 -3.39
N SER A 69 -10.98 -4.76 -3.32
CA SER A 69 -12.13 -3.89 -3.14
C SER A 69 -12.99 -3.87 -4.40
N GLN A 70 -14.26 -3.60 -4.22
CA GLN A 70 -15.16 -3.49 -5.37
C GLN A 70 -14.72 -2.36 -6.30
N GLU A 71 -14.18 -1.28 -5.73
CA GLU A 71 -13.70 -0.15 -6.53
C GLU A 71 -12.59 -0.58 -7.49
N PHE A 72 -11.63 -1.36 -7.01
CA PHE A 72 -10.55 -1.85 -7.87
C PHE A 72 -11.07 -2.92 -8.85
N LEU A 73 -11.91 -3.83 -8.37
CA LEU A 73 -12.43 -4.90 -9.22
C LEU A 73 -13.25 -4.34 -10.38
N ASN A 74 -13.95 -3.23 -10.17
CA ASN A 74 -14.75 -2.60 -11.22
C ASN A 74 -13.90 -2.06 -12.35
N LYS A 75 -12.59 -1.91 -12.17
CA LYS A 75 -11.70 -1.44 -13.23
C LYS A 75 -11.46 -2.50 -14.31
N ASN A 76 -11.71 -3.77 -14.00
CA ASN A 76 -11.55 -4.88 -14.94
C ASN A 76 -10.19 -4.89 -15.61
N THR A 77 -9.13 -4.79 -14.82
CA THR A 77 -7.78 -4.74 -15.36
C THR A 77 -7.44 -6.07 -16.05
N SER A 78 -6.64 -5.98 -17.12
CA SER A 78 -6.08 -7.18 -17.74
C SER A 78 -5.05 -7.80 -16.80
N ASN A 79 -4.65 -9.05 -17.07
CA ASN A 79 -3.62 -9.70 -16.27
C ASN A 79 -2.30 -8.94 -16.33
N GLU A 80 -1.94 -8.42 -17.50
CA GLU A 80 -0.72 -7.64 -17.64
C GLU A 80 -0.81 -6.34 -16.81
N GLU A 81 -1.92 -5.65 -16.90
CA GLU A 81 -2.12 -4.41 -16.15
C GLU A 81 -2.10 -4.67 -14.66
N PHE A 82 -2.76 -5.74 -14.22
CA PHE A 82 -2.77 -6.13 -12.81
C PHE A 82 -1.35 -6.31 -12.28
N VAL A 83 -0.51 -7.06 -13.00
CA VAL A 83 0.86 -7.31 -12.56
C VAL A 83 1.67 -6.01 -12.51
N LYS A 84 1.51 -5.15 -13.52
CA LYS A 84 2.21 -3.85 -13.51
C LYS A 84 1.83 -3.01 -12.29
N ILE A 85 0.56 -3.02 -11.93
CA ILE A 85 0.08 -2.30 -10.76
C ILE A 85 0.69 -2.88 -9.48
N MET A 86 0.82 -4.22 -9.41
CA MET A 86 1.43 -4.84 -8.25
C MET A 86 2.88 -4.38 -8.05
N TYR A 87 3.66 -4.33 -9.13
CA TYR A 87 5.04 -3.81 -9.05
C TYR A 87 5.06 -2.38 -8.52
N ARG A 88 4.24 -1.51 -9.09
CA ARG A 88 4.24 -0.09 -8.74
C ARG A 88 3.74 0.16 -7.32
N THR A 89 2.77 -0.61 -6.87
CA THR A 89 2.17 -0.42 -5.55
C THR A 89 3.03 -1.00 -4.43
N PHE A 90 3.47 -2.24 -4.60
CA PHE A 90 4.12 -2.98 -3.52
C PHE A 90 5.63 -2.87 -3.53
N LEU A 91 6.23 -2.80 -4.70
CA LEU A 91 7.68 -2.73 -4.81
C LEU A 91 8.18 -1.32 -5.12
N ASP A 92 7.25 -0.39 -5.32
CA ASP A 92 7.54 1.03 -5.57
C ASP A 92 8.56 1.20 -6.70
N ARG A 93 8.39 0.42 -7.77
CA ARG A 93 9.24 0.49 -8.95
C ARG A 93 8.50 -0.09 -10.15
N GLU A 94 9.08 0.13 -11.33
CA GLU A 94 8.55 -0.47 -12.53
C GLU A 94 8.93 -1.95 -12.59
N TYR A 95 8.19 -2.69 -13.39
CA TYR A 95 8.45 -4.10 -13.60
C TYR A 95 9.72 -4.30 -14.45
N ASP A 96 10.34 -5.47 -14.29
CA ASP A 96 11.28 -5.95 -15.27
C ASP A 96 10.52 -6.90 -16.21
N GLN A 97 10.94 -6.95 -17.46
CA GLN A 97 10.17 -7.68 -18.47
C GLN A 97 10.07 -9.18 -18.15
N ALA A 98 11.15 -9.77 -17.65
CA ALA A 98 11.14 -11.19 -17.33
C ALA A 98 10.17 -11.52 -16.22
N GLY A 99 10.13 -10.67 -15.16
CA GLY A 99 9.19 -10.86 -14.06
C GLY A 99 7.76 -10.65 -14.50
N LEU A 100 7.51 -9.64 -15.32
CA LEU A 100 6.17 -9.41 -15.86
C LEU A 100 5.69 -10.63 -16.63
N ASN A 101 6.54 -11.15 -17.53
CA ASN A 101 6.17 -12.30 -18.35
C ASN A 101 5.87 -13.52 -17.49
N ASP A 102 6.64 -13.73 -16.43
CA ASP A 102 6.44 -14.87 -15.55
C ASP A 102 5.11 -14.78 -14.81
N TRP A 103 4.83 -13.62 -14.18
CA TRP A 103 3.59 -13.45 -13.44
C TRP A 103 2.38 -13.51 -14.36
N VAL A 104 2.44 -12.85 -15.51
CA VAL A 104 1.33 -12.88 -16.48
C VAL A 104 1.11 -14.31 -16.97
N GLY A 105 2.20 -15.05 -17.22
CA GLY A 105 2.10 -16.44 -17.63
C GLY A 105 1.36 -17.28 -16.59
N GLN A 106 1.65 -17.06 -15.32
CA GLN A 106 0.97 -17.77 -14.23
C GLN A 106 -0.53 -17.45 -14.22
N LEU A 107 -0.90 -16.18 -14.33
CA LEU A 107 -2.30 -15.79 -14.36
C LEU A 107 -3.01 -16.38 -15.56
N ASN A 108 -2.37 -16.37 -16.71
CA ASN A 108 -2.95 -16.91 -17.94
C ASN A 108 -3.10 -18.43 -17.87
N SER A 109 -2.32 -19.10 -17.03
CA SER A 109 -2.41 -20.55 -16.88
C SER A 109 -3.38 -20.98 -15.78
N GLY A 110 -4.04 -20.01 -15.11
CA GLY A 110 -5.07 -20.32 -14.14
C GLY A 110 -4.73 -20.03 -12.70
N VAL A 111 -3.52 -19.54 -12.42
CA VAL A 111 -3.17 -19.09 -11.06
C VAL A 111 -4.05 -17.90 -10.72
N GLY A 112 -4.61 -17.88 -9.51
CA GLY A 112 -5.52 -16.81 -9.10
C GLY A 112 -4.78 -15.54 -8.76
N ARG A 113 -5.46 -14.39 -8.92
CA ARG A 113 -4.89 -13.10 -8.56
C ARG A 113 -4.58 -12.99 -7.07
N GLU A 114 -5.34 -13.70 -6.24
CA GLU A 114 -5.08 -13.79 -4.81
C GLU A 114 -3.68 -14.31 -4.56
N GLN A 115 -3.29 -15.38 -5.25
CA GLN A 115 -1.99 -15.99 -5.09
C GLN A 115 -0.87 -15.07 -5.61
N VAL A 116 -1.12 -14.38 -6.72
CA VAL A 116 -0.15 -13.41 -7.24
C VAL A 116 0.02 -12.26 -6.26
N PHE A 117 -1.08 -11.75 -5.71
CA PHE A 117 -1.02 -10.71 -4.69
C PHE A 117 -0.13 -11.15 -3.52
N HIS A 118 -0.33 -12.35 -3.01
CA HIS A 118 0.50 -12.85 -1.91
C HIS A 118 1.96 -13.00 -2.31
N GLY A 119 2.22 -13.29 -3.59
CA GLY A 119 3.58 -13.34 -4.08
C GLY A 119 4.29 -11.99 -3.98
N PHE A 120 3.57 -10.90 -4.18
CA PHE A 120 4.13 -9.54 -4.02
C PHE A 120 4.14 -9.11 -2.55
N ALA A 121 3.02 -9.25 -1.87
CA ALA A 121 2.89 -8.77 -0.49
C ALA A 121 3.69 -9.62 0.50
N GLY A 122 4.02 -10.87 0.13
CA GLY A 122 4.86 -11.73 0.95
C GLY A 122 6.31 -11.77 0.49
N SER A 123 6.68 -10.99 -0.53
CA SER A 123 8.04 -11.04 -1.07
C SER A 123 9.04 -10.42 -0.11
N THR A 124 10.30 -10.88 -0.21
CA THR A 124 11.38 -10.29 0.55
C THR A 124 11.54 -8.81 0.23
N GLU A 125 11.38 -8.43 -1.03
CA GLU A 125 11.51 -7.04 -1.44
C GLU A 125 10.47 -6.16 -0.75
N PHE A 126 9.21 -6.60 -0.68
CA PHE A 126 8.18 -5.83 0.01
C PHE A 126 8.46 -5.76 1.51
N HIS A 127 8.83 -6.87 2.13
CA HIS A 127 9.15 -6.88 3.56
C HIS A 127 10.34 -5.99 3.87
N ASN A 128 11.35 -5.96 3.02
CA ASN A 128 12.49 -5.06 3.21
C ASN A 128 12.06 -3.60 3.14
N LEU A 129 11.16 -3.27 2.21
CA LEU A 129 10.65 -1.91 2.09
C LEU A 129 9.85 -1.52 3.34
N MET A 130 9.02 -2.42 3.84
CA MET A 130 8.26 -2.15 5.07
C MET A 130 9.19 -2.03 6.28
N ALA A 131 10.25 -2.81 6.32
CA ALA A 131 11.25 -2.71 7.39
C ALA A 131 11.96 -1.35 7.37
N GLU A 132 12.23 -0.81 6.17
CA GLU A 132 12.78 0.54 6.05
C GLU A 132 11.84 1.58 6.65
N TYR A 133 10.54 1.34 6.59
CA TYR A 133 9.54 2.23 7.17
C TYR A 133 9.34 1.96 8.67
N GLY A 134 9.96 0.93 9.21
CA GLY A 134 9.88 0.61 10.63
C GLY A 134 8.64 -0.16 11.02
N VAL A 135 7.93 -0.78 10.08
CA VAL A 135 6.66 -1.45 10.38
C VAL A 135 6.66 -2.94 10.04
N ASP A 136 7.83 -3.50 9.75
CA ASP A 136 7.89 -4.94 9.45
C ASP A 136 8.98 -5.63 10.26
#